data_3080c93325ac5db4b4cb20c156ffbc5c
#
_entry.id   3080c93325ac5db4b4cb20c156ffbc5c
#
_cell.length_a   1.000
_cell.length_b   1.000
_cell.length_c   1.000
_cell.angle_alpha   90.00
_cell.angle_beta   90.00
_cell.angle_gamma   90.00
#
_symmetry.space_group_name_H-M   'P 1'
#
loop_
_entity.id
_entity.type
_entity.pdbx_description
1 polymer ?
#
loop_
_entity_poly.entity_id
_entity_poly.type
_entity_poly.pdbx_seq_one_letter_code
_entity_poly.pdbx_strand_id
1 'polypeptide(L)'
;MSKRIPPMPIEHHIEDPNLSVAWSRAFLELISRRGEAIVPLTLSITGFTDGVPVEDDGVRKALDTCLIANGHQGVGTVANTIFPQSLWRQAKGDRKRLFEEYLVNLPSYVAMDPHKNRNGLYFARMIASGVDPKTGKRLPEIPIGKLPEQGNQLEFLIQRCKRSTRRSMFQVGIFDPARDHIGGAQQGFPCLQHVSFVPDYDRGTLAVNAFYATQQLFVKAYGNYLGLARLGAFFAEQTGLTPVRVTCFAGVEKLDQRPACGPALGALIAAARAVVCGARHDGGAPPNLDG
;
A
#
# COMPACT_ATOMS: atom_id res chain seq x y z
N MET A 1 21.14 25.78 30.34
CA MET A 1 20.29 26.06 29.15
C MET A 1 19.28 24.93 29.00
N SER A 2 18.05 25.16 29.34
CA SER A 2 16.97 24.17 29.15
C SER A 2 16.76 23.97 27.62
N LYS A 3 17.04 22.76 27.13
CA LYS A 3 16.68 22.42 25.74
C LYS A 3 15.16 22.44 25.66
N ARG A 4 14.59 23.41 24.93
CA ARG A 4 13.17 23.40 24.59
C ARG A 4 12.86 22.07 23.89
N ILE A 5 12.00 21.26 24.48
CA ILE A 5 11.45 20.08 23.83
C ILE A 5 10.69 20.60 22.62
N PRO A 6 11.02 20.17 21.39
CA PRO A 6 10.24 20.59 20.22
C PRO A 6 8.78 20.16 20.40
N PRO A 7 7.82 20.92 19.87
CA PRO A 7 6.41 20.52 19.93
C PRO A 7 6.23 19.13 19.30
N MET A 8 5.34 18.33 19.89
CA MET A 8 4.99 17.02 19.32
C MET A 8 4.51 17.22 17.87
N PRO A 9 4.95 16.33 16.95
CA PRO A 9 4.42 16.35 15.59
C PRO A 9 2.91 16.20 15.60
N ILE A 10 2.23 16.87 14.67
CA ILE A 10 0.76 16.81 14.59
C ILE A 10 0.37 15.46 13.99
N GLU A 11 -0.44 14.69 14.72
CA GLU A 11 -1.10 13.50 14.25
C GLU A 11 -2.20 13.87 13.24
N HIS A 12 -2.26 13.16 12.12
CA HIS A 12 -3.29 13.34 11.11
C HIS A 12 -4.08 12.07 10.86
N HIS A 13 -5.39 12.20 10.88
CA HIS A 13 -6.33 11.20 10.40
C HIS A 13 -7.08 11.74 9.19
N ILE A 14 -6.97 11.02 8.06
CA ILE A 14 -7.66 11.35 6.81
C ILE A 14 -8.52 10.15 6.41
N GLU A 15 -9.80 10.37 6.26
CA GLU A 15 -10.74 9.40 5.68
C GLU A 15 -11.48 10.05 4.51
N ASP A 16 -11.56 9.33 3.39
CA ASP A 16 -12.28 9.78 2.21
C ASP A 16 -12.70 8.57 1.35
N PRO A 17 -13.89 8.60 0.71
CA PRO A 17 -14.26 7.56 -0.23
C PRO A 17 -13.39 7.56 -1.48
N ASN A 18 -12.79 8.68 -1.87
CA ASN A 18 -11.96 8.80 -3.06
C ASN A 18 -10.47 8.79 -2.67
N LEU A 19 -9.72 7.83 -3.21
CA LEU A 19 -8.27 7.70 -3.00
C LEU A 19 -7.51 8.97 -3.38
N SER A 20 -7.88 9.58 -4.50
CA SER A 20 -7.23 10.80 -4.99
C SER A 20 -7.45 11.97 -4.04
N VAL A 21 -8.65 12.11 -3.46
CA VAL A 21 -8.96 13.15 -2.46
C VAL A 21 -8.16 12.91 -1.18
N ALA A 22 -8.19 11.68 -0.65
CA ALA A 22 -7.45 11.33 0.56
C ALA A 22 -5.95 11.62 0.41
N TRP A 23 -5.34 11.15 -0.68
CA TRP A 23 -3.94 11.42 -0.98
C TRP A 23 -3.66 12.92 -1.17
N SER A 24 -4.52 13.63 -1.89
CA SER A 24 -4.35 15.07 -2.17
C SER A 24 -4.37 15.92 -0.90
N ARG A 25 -5.20 15.56 0.09
CA ARG A 25 -5.21 16.23 1.41
C ARG A 25 -3.86 16.12 2.09
N ALA A 26 -3.30 14.90 2.18
CA ALA A 26 -1.98 14.67 2.76
C ALA A 26 -0.87 15.37 1.96
N PHE A 27 -0.95 15.33 0.62
CA PHE A 27 0.04 15.95 -0.26
C PHE A 27 0.08 17.47 -0.09
N LEU A 28 -1.07 18.15 -0.11
CA LEU A 28 -1.15 19.59 0.06
C LEU A 28 -0.68 20.02 1.45
N GLU A 29 -0.96 19.23 2.47
CA GLU A 29 -0.47 19.44 3.83
C GLU A 29 1.06 19.42 3.87
N LEU A 30 1.70 18.35 3.34
CA LEU A 30 3.16 18.26 3.33
C LEU A 30 3.84 19.31 2.45
N ILE A 31 3.24 19.67 1.32
CA ILE A 31 3.75 20.77 0.48
C ILE A 31 3.76 22.10 1.24
N SER A 32 2.71 22.36 2.01
CA SER A 32 2.61 23.61 2.80
C SER A 32 3.63 23.68 3.94
N ARG A 33 3.99 22.56 4.51
CA ARG A 33 4.91 22.44 5.66
C ARG A 33 6.40 22.49 5.32
N ARG A 34 6.77 22.76 4.07
CA ARG A 34 8.17 22.95 3.63
C ARG A 34 9.12 21.78 3.97
N GLY A 35 8.61 20.55 4.10
CA GLY A 35 9.41 19.35 4.32
C GLY A 35 9.32 18.77 5.73
N GLU A 36 8.47 19.30 6.61
CA GLU A 36 8.11 18.61 7.85
C GLU A 36 7.31 17.35 7.53
N ALA A 37 7.56 16.27 8.32
CA ALA A 37 6.81 15.03 8.22
C ALA A 37 5.46 15.13 8.97
N ILE A 38 4.51 14.29 8.57
CA ILE A 38 3.33 13.97 9.38
C ILE A 38 3.66 12.72 10.21
N VAL A 39 3.50 12.76 11.53
CA VAL A 39 3.93 11.68 12.43
C VAL A 39 2.91 11.49 13.57
N PRO A 40 2.07 10.43 13.50
CA PRO A 40 1.82 9.57 12.36
C PRO A 40 0.75 10.10 11.38
N LEU A 41 0.64 9.47 10.21
CA LEU A 41 -0.51 9.61 9.32
C LEU A 41 -1.33 8.33 9.34
N THR A 42 -2.63 8.44 9.63
CA THR A 42 -3.62 7.39 9.36
C THR A 42 -4.49 7.83 8.19
N LEU A 43 -4.47 7.07 7.09
CA LEU A 43 -5.25 7.36 5.89
C LEU A 43 -6.17 6.20 5.55
N SER A 44 -7.47 6.45 5.43
CA SER A 44 -8.49 5.47 5.09
C SER A 44 -9.20 5.82 3.79
N ILE A 45 -9.38 4.80 2.93
CA ILE A 45 -10.14 4.86 1.68
C ILE A 45 -11.37 3.96 1.86
N THR A 46 -12.57 4.52 1.66
CA THR A 46 -13.83 3.81 1.95
C THR A 46 -14.74 3.63 0.73
N GLY A 47 -14.40 4.21 -0.41
CA GLY A 47 -15.19 4.08 -1.64
C GLY A 47 -14.57 3.06 -2.59
N PHE A 48 -15.39 2.06 -2.94
CA PHE A 48 -15.05 1.00 -3.89
C PHE A 48 -16.22 0.78 -4.85
N THR A 49 -15.92 0.64 -6.13
CA THR A 49 -16.87 0.25 -7.19
C THR A 49 -16.32 -1.00 -7.85
N ASP A 50 -17.06 -2.10 -7.80
CA ASP A 50 -16.65 -3.40 -8.35
C ASP A 50 -15.26 -3.85 -7.85
N GLY A 51 -14.96 -3.61 -6.58
CA GLY A 51 -13.68 -3.94 -5.97
C GLY A 51 -12.53 -2.98 -6.31
N VAL A 52 -12.76 -1.96 -7.11
CA VAL A 52 -11.77 -0.94 -7.49
C VAL A 52 -11.96 0.31 -6.61
N PRO A 53 -10.90 0.88 -6.03
CA PRO A 53 -11.03 2.12 -5.27
C PRO A 53 -11.45 3.26 -6.19
N VAL A 54 -12.28 4.16 -5.69
CA VAL A 54 -12.67 5.37 -6.42
C VAL A 54 -11.46 6.29 -6.54
N GLU A 55 -11.13 6.71 -7.75
CA GLU A 55 -10.03 7.61 -8.09
C GLU A 55 -10.55 8.82 -8.90
N ASP A 56 -9.79 9.91 -8.92
CA ASP A 56 -9.93 11.02 -9.85
C ASP A 56 -8.86 10.94 -10.93
N ASP A 57 -9.27 10.80 -12.18
CA ASP A 57 -8.37 10.63 -13.33
C ASP A 57 -7.45 11.85 -13.54
N GLY A 58 -7.92 13.03 -13.20
CA GLY A 58 -7.15 14.27 -13.33
C GLY A 58 -5.96 14.29 -12.38
N VAL A 59 -6.20 13.99 -11.10
CA VAL A 59 -5.15 13.86 -10.08
C VAL A 59 -4.20 12.74 -10.45
N ARG A 60 -4.74 11.57 -10.83
CA ARG A 60 -3.94 10.42 -11.21
C ARG A 60 -2.99 10.71 -12.36
N LYS A 61 -3.49 11.32 -13.43
CA LYS A 61 -2.70 11.70 -14.60
C LYS A 61 -1.67 12.78 -14.28
N ALA A 62 -2.05 13.79 -13.51
CA ALA A 62 -1.14 14.86 -13.10
C ALA A 62 0.00 14.32 -12.23
N LEU A 63 -0.29 13.39 -11.31
CA LEU A 63 0.71 12.72 -10.48
C LEU A 63 1.67 11.88 -11.32
N ASP A 64 1.17 11.02 -12.21
CA ASP A 64 2.02 10.20 -13.08
C ASP A 64 2.92 11.08 -13.97
N THR A 65 2.38 12.17 -14.53
CA THR A 65 3.16 13.14 -15.32
C THR A 65 4.27 13.78 -14.47
N CYS A 66 3.94 14.20 -13.25
CA CYS A 66 4.90 14.83 -12.36
C CYS A 66 5.99 13.84 -11.90
N LEU A 67 5.63 12.58 -11.60
CA LEU A 67 6.57 11.52 -11.25
C LEU A 67 7.57 11.26 -12.38
N ILE A 68 7.08 11.06 -13.59
CA ILE A 68 7.93 10.80 -14.78
C ILE A 68 8.86 11.98 -15.06
N ALA A 69 8.36 13.22 -14.99
CA ALA A 69 9.17 14.42 -15.18
C ALA A 69 10.30 14.57 -14.13
N ASN A 70 10.16 13.92 -12.96
CA ASN A 70 11.16 13.88 -11.91
C ASN A 70 11.99 12.57 -11.91
N GLY A 71 11.91 11.75 -12.95
CA GLY A 71 12.67 10.51 -13.09
C GLY A 71 12.20 9.37 -12.19
N HIS A 72 10.95 9.42 -11.73
CA HIS A 72 10.37 8.39 -10.87
C HIS A 72 9.46 7.43 -11.64
N GLN A 73 9.19 6.29 -11.03
CA GLN A 73 8.25 5.30 -11.54
C GLN A 73 6.80 5.82 -11.37
N GLY A 74 5.95 5.54 -12.35
CA GLY A 74 4.53 5.85 -12.26
C GLY A 74 3.81 5.04 -11.19
N VAL A 75 2.66 5.53 -10.78
CA VAL A 75 1.81 4.95 -9.73
C VAL A 75 1.50 3.47 -9.97
N GLY A 76 1.20 3.10 -11.24
CA GLY A 76 0.90 1.71 -11.58
C GLY A 76 2.05 0.74 -11.31
N THR A 77 3.29 1.16 -11.57
CA THR A 77 4.49 0.36 -11.28
C THR A 77 4.67 0.16 -9.78
N VAL A 78 4.48 1.21 -8.99
CA VAL A 78 4.54 1.12 -7.53
C VAL A 78 3.45 0.20 -6.99
N ALA A 79 2.21 0.32 -7.46
CA ALA A 79 1.10 -0.55 -7.06
C ALA A 79 1.38 -2.03 -7.33
N ASN A 80 2.03 -2.34 -8.45
CA ASN A 80 2.38 -3.71 -8.84
C ASN A 80 3.43 -4.35 -7.91
N THR A 81 4.16 -3.59 -7.10
CA THR A 81 5.07 -4.17 -6.08
C THR A 81 4.32 -4.82 -4.93
N ILE A 82 3.06 -4.39 -4.70
CA ILE A 82 2.17 -4.93 -3.66
C ILE A 82 1.22 -5.96 -4.24
N PHE A 83 0.61 -5.66 -5.40
CA PHE A 83 -0.23 -6.62 -6.12
C PHE A 83 -0.07 -6.50 -7.64
N PRO A 84 0.42 -7.54 -8.32
CA PRO A 84 0.74 -7.53 -9.76
C PRO A 84 -0.53 -7.68 -10.61
N GLN A 85 -1.32 -6.62 -10.70
CA GLN A 85 -2.64 -6.59 -11.35
C GLN A 85 -2.63 -7.11 -12.80
N SER A 86 -1.58 -6.80 -13.57
CA SER A 86 -1.47 -7.26 -14.95
C SER A 86 -1.35 -8.78 -15.03
N LEU A 87 -0.54 -9.35 -14.14
CA LEU A 87 -0.35 -10.80 -14.06
C LEU A 87 -1.63 -11.49 -13.57
N TRP A 88 -2.35 -10.88 -12.61
CA TRP A 88 -3.65 -11.39 -12.18
C TRP A 88 -4.67 -11.46 -13.31
N ARG A 89 -4.74 -10.42 -14.13
CA ARG A 89 -5.61 -10.41 -15.32
C ARG A 89 -5.24 -11.53 -16.31
N GLN A 90 -3.93 -11.79 -16.51
CA GLN A 90 -3.44 -12.86 -17.36
C GLN A 90 -3.74 -14.25 -16.77
N ALA A 91 -3.72 -14.37 -15.47
CA ALA A 91 -4.06 -15.61 -14.76
C ALA A 91 -5.56 -15.95 -14.82
N LYS A 92 -6.43 -15.03 -15.27
CA LYS A 92 -7.87 -15.23 -15.48
C LYS A 92 -8.59 -15.85 -14.27
N GLY A 93 -8.30 -15.35 -13.07
CA GLY A 93 -8.91 -15.84 -11.83
C GLY A 93 -8.24 -17.07 -11.20
N ASP A 94 -7.21 -17.63 -11.84
CA ASP A 94 -6.41 -18.72 -11.28
C ASP A 94 -5.26 -18.17 -10.41
N ARG A 95 -5.47 -18.19 -9.09
CA ARG A 95 -4.44 -17.69 -8.15
C ARG A 95 -3.19 -18.57 -8.10
N LYS A 96 -3.31 -19.87 -8.36
CA LYS A 96 -2.15 -20.76 -8.39
C LYS A 96 -1.23 -20.35 -9.53
N ARG A 97 -1.81 -20.15 -10.70
CA ARG A 97 -1.09 -19.64 -11.88
C ARG A 97 -0.48 -18.26 -11.61
N LEU A 98 -1.19 -17.34 -10.95
CA LEU A 98 -0.64 -16.04 -10.56
C LEU A 98 0.63 -16.19 -9.71
N PHE A 99 0.60 -17.05 -8.69
CA PHE A 99 1.74 -17.24 -7.79
C PHE A 99 2.93 -17.89 -8.51
N GLU A 100 2.68 -18.93 -9.30
CA GLU A 100 3.70 -19.62 -10.07
C GLU A 100 4.37 -18.68 -11.09
N GLU A 101 3.61 -17.99 -11.91
CA GLU A 101 4.13 -17.06 -12.92
C GLU A 101 4.88 -15.89 -12.29
N TYR A 102 4.42 -15.37 -11.12
CA TYR A 102 5.14 -14.34 -10.41
C TYR A 102 6.51 -14.80 -9.93
N LEU A 103 6.60 -16.03 -9.38
CA LEU A 103 7.85 -16.57 -8.88
C LEU A 103 8.83 -16.91 -10.01
N VAL A 104 8.36 -17.37 -11.14
CA VAL A 104 9.18 -17.55 -12.34
C VAL A 104 9.82 -16.23 -12.79
N ASN A 105 9.09 -15.13 -12.71
CA ASN A 105 9.57 -13.81 -13.12
C ASN A 105 10.31 -13.03 -12.01
N LEU A 106 10.28 -13.51 -10.76
CA LEU A 106 10.86 -12.81 -9.61
C LEU A 106 12.33 -12.42 -9.78
N PRO A 107 13.23 -13.30 -10.29
CA PRO A 107 14.62 -12.91 -10.53
C PRO A 107 14.75 -11.70 -11.48
N SER A 108 13.92 -11.64 -12.52
CA SER A 108 13.89 -10.53 -13.46
C SER A 108 13.38 -9.23 -12.78
N TYR A 109 12.37 -9.32 -11.93
CA TYR A 109 11.90 -8.16 -11.16
C TYR A 109 12.96 -7.65 -10.18
N VAL A 110 13.72 -8.53 -9.56
CA VAL A 110 14.85 -8.15 -8.70
C VAL A 110 15.95 -7.46 -9.52
N ALA A 111 16.24 -7.96 -10.71
CA ALA A 111 17.26 -7.41 -11.59
C ALA A 111 16.94 -6.01 -12.14
N MET A 112 15.67 -5.58 -12.15
CA MET A 112 15.28 -4.22 -12.58
C MET A 112 15.85 -3.12 -11.68
N ASP A 113 16.01 -3.36 -10.37
CA ASP A 113 16.69 -2.48 -9.43
C ASP A 113 17.34 -3.35 -8.34
N PRO A 114 18.57 -3.88 -8.59
CA PRO A 114 19.19 -4.84 -7.69
C PRO A 114 19.49 -4.28 -6.29
N HIS A 115 19.64 -2.96 -6.17
CA HIS A 115 19.89 -2.35 -4.86
C HIS A 115 18.64 -2.27 -4.00
N LYS A 116 17.51 -1.86 -4.57
CA LYS A 116 16.24 -1.73 -3.85
C LYS A 116 15.49 -3.06 -3.71
N ASN A 117 15.57 -3.93 -4.72
CA ASN A 117 14.78 -5.16 -4.79
C ASN A 117 15.51 -6.40 -4.25
N ARG A 118 16.76 -6.27 -3.78
CA ARG A 118 17.61 -7.41 -3.36
C ARG A 118 16.99 -8.33 -2.31
N ASN A 119 16.12 -7.79 -1.47
CA ASN A 119 15.44 -8.53 -0.39
C ASN A 119 14.03 -8.97 -0.77
N GLY A 120 13.68 -8.89 -2.07
CA GLY A 120 12.35 -9.20 -2.61
C GLY A 120 11.40 -8.01 -2.56
N LEU A 121 10.41 -8.07 -3.44
CA LEU A 121 9.27 -7.15 -3.47
C LEU A 121 8.23 -7.57 -2.43
N TYR A 122 7.31 -6.67 -2.08
CA TYR A 122 6.28 -6.96 -1.08
C TYR A 122 5.44 -8.19 -1.42
N PHE A 123 4.99 -8.32 -2.68
CA PHE A 123 4.19 -9.48 -3.10
C PHE A 123 4.98 -10.79 -3.00
N ALA A 124 6.28 -10.79 -3.35
CA ALA A 124 7.14 -11.95 -3.17
C ALA A 124 7.18 -12.41 -1.71
N ARG A 125 7.31 -11.46 -0.77
CA ARG A 125 7.34 -11.77 0.67
C ARG A 125 6.00 -12.31 1.20
N MET A 126 4.90 -11.94 0.56
CA MET A 126 3.56 -12.44 0.92
C MET A 126 3.33 -13.87 0.45
N ILE A 127 3.85 -14.24 -0.74
CA ILE A 127 3.58 -15.54 -1.37
C ILE A 127 4.73 -16.54 -1.26
N ALA A 128 5.93 -16.09 -0.89
CA ALA A 128 7.13 -16.92 -0.84
C ALA A 128 8.11 -16.44 0.22
N SER A 129 7.69 -16.39 1.48
CA SER A 129 8.52 -15.91 2.59
C SER A 129 9.80 -16.71 2.79
N GLY A 130 9.85 -17.99 2.38
CA GLY A 130 10.99 -18.88 2.49
C GLY A 130 11.84 -19.01 1.23
N VAL A 131 11.77 -18.06 0.29
CA VAL A 131 12.47 -18.13 -1.00
C VAL A 131 13.50 -17.01 -1.12
N ASP A 132 14.66 -17.32 -1.68
CA ASP A 132 15.64 -16.33 -2.10
C ASP A 132 15.09 -15.56 -3.33
N PRO A 133 14.89 -14.27 -3.22
CA PRO A 133 14.30 -13.48 -4.30
C PRO A 133 15.17 -13.38 -5.55
N LYS A 134 16.49 -13.60 -5.43
CA LYS A 134 17.44 -13.54 -6.57
C LYS A 134 17.45 -14.82 -7.39
N THR A 135 17.39 -15.95 -6.71
CA THR A 135 17.54 -17.26 -7.34
C THR A 135 16.21 -18.01 -7.50
N GLY A 136 15.15 -17.57 -6.81
CA GLY A 136 13.87 -18.27 -6.75
C GLY A 136 13.93 -19.61 -5.98
N LYS A 137 15.05 -19.91 -5.33
CA LYS A 137 15.23 -21.18 -4.62
C LYS A 137 14.78 -21.11 -3.18
N ARG A 138 14.30 -22.24 -2.66
CA ARG A 138 13.93 -22.37 -1.25
C ARG A 138 15.16 -22.15 -0.36
N LEU A 139 15.00 -21.38 0.70
CA LEU A 139 15.97 -21.17 1.77
C LEU A 139 15.60 -22.09 2.95
N PRO A 140 16.30 -23.23 3.14
CA PRO A 140 15.95 -24.19 4.19
C PRO A 140 16.04 -23.60 5.60
N GLU A 141 16.94 -22.65 5.82
CA GLU A 141 17.15 -21.95 7.07
C GLU A 141 16.02 -21.01 7.46
N ILE A 142 15.20 -20.60 6.51
CA ILE A 142 14.03 -19.75 6.81
C ILE A 142 12.83 -20.65 7.15
N PRO A 143 12.36 -20.66 8.41
CA PRO A 143 11.23 -21.48 8.79
C PRO A 143 9.94 -20.92 8.17
N ILE A 144 9.19 -21.80 7.51
CA ILE A 144 7.87 -21.47 6.97
C ILE A 144 6.72 -22.06 7.80
N GLY A 145 7.04 -22.88 8.80
CA GLY A 145 6.05 -23.51 9.67
C GLY A 145 5.01 -24.32 8.90
N LYS A 146 3.74 -23.99 9.10
CA LYS A 146 2.58 -24.65 8.46
C LYS A 146 2.10 -23.91 7.19
N LEU A 147 2.85 -22.94 6.68
CA LEU A 147 2.49 -22.25 5.45
C LEU A 147 2.63 -23.19 4.24
N PRO A 148 1.73 -23.09 3.25
CA PRO A 148 1.82 -23.92 2.04
C PRO A 148 3.07 -23.60 1.24
N GLU A 149 3.59 -24.63 0.57
CA GLU A 149 4.68 -24.57 -0.41
C GLU A 149 5.90 -23.75 0.09
N GLN A 150 6.19 -22.65 -0.56
CA GLN A 150 7.38 -21.83 -0.32
C GLN A 150 7.19 -20.77 0.77
N GLY A 151 6.20 -20.93 1.63
CA GLY A 151 5.83 -19.95 2.64
C GLY A 151 4.78 -18.96 2.13
N ASN A 152 3.78 -19.44 1.38
CA ASN A 152 2.70 -18.63 0.82
C ASN A 152 1.67 -18.27 1.89
N GLN A 153 1.81 -17.07 2.46
CA GLN A 153 0.90 -16.54 3.49
C GLN A 153 -0.50 -16.28 2.92
N LEU A 154 -0.60 -15.73 1.69
CA LEU A 154 -1.89 -15.41 1.07
C LEU A 154 -2.72 -16.66 0.82
N GLU A 155 -2.12 -17.71 0.26
CA GLU A 155 -2.81 -18.99 0.04
C GLU A 155 -3.32 -19.59 1.36
N PHE A 156 -2.46 -19.58 2.40
CA PHE A 156 -2.85 -20.05 3.72
C PHE A 156 -4.09 -19.30 4.26
N LEU A 157 -4.10 -17.98 4.16
CA LEU A 157 -5.20 -17.15 4.66
C LEU A 157 -6.48 -17.33 3.84
N ILE A 158 -6.38 -17.41 2.50
CA ILE A 158 -7.54 -17.65 1.63
C ILE A 158 -8.21 -18.98 1.97
N GLN A 159 -7.42 -20.04 2.17
CA GLN A 159 -7.94 -21.35 2.56
C GLN A 159 -8.60 -21.31 3.94
N ARG A 160 -8.09 -20.51 4.87
CA ARG A 160 -8.62 -20.40 6.24
C ARG A 160 -9.82 -19.48 6.33
N CYS A 161 -9.92 -18.45 5.51
CA CYS A 161 -11.03 -17.49 5.53
C CYS A 161 -12.40 -18.18 5.39
N LYS A 162 -12.47 -19.25 4.64
CA LYS A 162 -13.70 -20.05 4.45
C LYS A 162 -14.02 -20.99 5.63
N ARG A 163 -13.13 -21.12 6.61
CA ARG A 163 -13.21 -22.15 7.67
C ARG A 163 -13.09 -21.60 9.09
N SER A 164 -12.77 -20.33 9.25
CA SER A 164 -12.50 -19.74 10.58
C SER A 164 -13.12 -18.36 10.70
N THR A 165 -13.77 -18.10 11.83
CA THR A 165 -14.29 -16.80 12.23
C THR A 165 -13.27 -15.98 13.04
N ARG A 166 -12.09 -16.56 13.36
CA ARG A 166 -11.08 -15.90 14.19
C ARG A 166 -10.30 -14.85 13.41
N ARG A 167 -10.71 -13.60 13.52
CA ARG A 167 -10.15 -12.45 12.78
C ARG A 167 -8.66 -12.20 13.02
N SER A 168 -8.15 -12.47 14.22
CA SER A 168 -6.75 -12.24 14.60
C SER A 168 -5.72 -13.06 13.83
N MET A 169 -6.14 -14.09 13.09
CA MET A 169 -5.21 -14.92 12.32
C MET A 169 -4.93 -14.42 10.90
N PHE A 170 -5.73 -13.47 10.38
CA PHE A 170 -5.60 -12.99 9.00
C PHE A 170 -4.53 -11.92 8.86
N GLN A 171 -3.30 -12.30 9.16
CA GLN A 171 -2.14 -11.42 9.22
C GLN A 171 -1.08 -11.85 8.19
N VAL A 172 -0.50 -10.89 7.47
CA VAL A 172 0.60 -11.08 6.53
C VAL A 172 1.80 -10.28 7.00
N GLY A 173 2.84 -10.97 7.44
CA GLY A 173 4.11 -10.36 7.79
C GLY A 173 4.96 -10.13 6.53
N ILE A 174 5.46 -8.92 6.37
CA ILE A 174 6.38 -8.56 5.29
C ILE A 174 7.76 -8.30 5.88
N PHE A 175 7.82 -7.59 7.00
CA PHE A 175 9.03 -7.50 7.82
C PHE A 175 9.34 -8.86 8.46
N ASP A 176 10.59 -9.27 8.33
CA ASP A 176 11.12 -10.49 8.93
C ASP A 176 12.40 -10.14 9.70
N PRO A 177 12.37 -10.20 11.05
CA PRO A 177 13.54 -9.80 11.85
C PRO A 177 14.79 -10.63 11.56
N ALA A 178 14.66 -11.90 11.15
CA ALA A 178 15.79 -12.73 10.79
C ALA A 178 16.49 -12.31 9.49
N ARG A 179 15.76 -11.63 8.60
CA ARG A 179 16.26 -11.18 7.29
C ARG A 179 16.58 -9.69 7.23
N ASP A 180 15.83 -8.89 7.98
CA ASP A 180 15.82 -7.44 7.82
C ASP A 180 16.61 -6.70 8.88
N HIS A 181 16.86 -7.31 10.06
CA HIS A 181 17.80 -6.75 11.04
C HIS A 181 19.24 -7.06 10.65
N ILE A 182 19.97 -6.04 10.22
CA ILE A 182 21.39 -6.11 9.90
C ILE A 182 22.15 -5.01 10.65
N GLY A 183 23.48 -5.21 10.82
CA GLY A 183 24.34 -4.29 11.60
C GLY A 183 24.58 -2.90 11.02
N GLY A 184 23.95 -2.53 9.91
CA GLY A 184 24.11 -1.23 9.24
C GLY A 184 22.86 -0.77 8.54
N ALA A 185 22.87 0.49 8.08
CA ALA A 185 21.79 1.02 7.26
C ALA A 185 21.66 0.22 5.94
N GLN A 186 20.46 -0.26 5.65
CA GLN A 186 20.25 -1.00 4.43
C GLN A 186 19.20 -0.36 3.53
N GLN A 187 19.56 -0.20 2.27
CA GLN A 187 18.57 0.02 1.21
C GLN A 187 17.82 -1.29 0.94
N GLY A 188 16.50 -1.22 0.79
CA GLY A 188 15.65 -2.40 0.60
C GLY A 188 15.06 -2.98 1.89
N PHE A 189 15.19 -2.27 3.03
CA PHE A 189 14.38 -2.55 4.21
C PHE A 189 12.90 -2.32 3.85
N PRO A 190 11.99 -3.26 4.19
CA PRO A 190 10.59 -3.14 3.80
C PRO A 190 9.91 -2.00 4.57
N CYS A 191 9.50 -0.94 3.85
CA CYS A 191 8.71 0.13 4.47
C CYS A 191 7.32 -0.36 4.84
N LEU A 192 6.65 -1.13 3.97
CA LEU A 192 5.46 -1.90 4.32
C LEU A 192 5.89 -3.10 5.17
N GLN A 193 5.42 -3.15 6.40
CA GLN A 193 5.84 -4.18 7.34
C GLN A 193 4.78 -5.23 7.60
N HIS A 194 3.50 -4.85 7.50
CA HIS A 194 2.40 -5.72 7.86
C HIS A 194 1.13 -5.37 7.09
N VAL A 195 0.35 -6.41 6.74
CA VAL A 195 -1.01 -6.27 6.21
C VAL A 195 -1.94 -7.18 7.00
N SER A 196 -3.06 -6.63 7.45
CA SER A 196 -4.12 -7.35 8.14
C SER A 196 -5.39 -7.34 7.31
N PHE A 197 -5.98 -8.51 7.08
CA PHE A 197 -7.31 -8.66 6.49
C PHE A 197 -8.34 -8.83 7.59
N VAL A 198 -9.43 -8.07 7.53
CA VAL A 198 -10.49 -8.06 8.52
C VAL A 198 -11.82 -8.44 7.86
N PRO A 199 -12.13 -9.76 7.75
CA PRO A 199 -13.39 -10.22 7.22
C PRO A 199 -14.53 -9.91 8.20
N ASP A 200 -15.65 -9.44 7.65
CA ASP A 200 -16.95 -9.37 8.32
C ASP A 200 -17.91 -10.32 7.59
N TYR A 201 -18.07 -11.50 8.15
CA TYR A 201 -18.85 -12.56 7.52
C TYR A 201 -20.37 -12.27 7.56
N ASP A 202 -20.82 -11.52 8.54
CA ASP A 202 -22.24 -11.17 8.70
C ASP A 202 -22.67 -10.17 7.62
N ARG A 203 -21.77 -9.24 7.27
CA ARG A 203 -21.99 -8.26 6.21
C ARG A 203 -21.44 -8.67 4.85
N GLY A 204 -20.69 -9.76 4.77
CA GLY A 204 -20.00 -10.18 3.54
C GLY A 204 -18.94 -9.21 3.07
N THR A 205 -18.27 -8.48 3.98
CA THR A 205 -17.33 -7.42 3.64
C THR A 205 -15.92 -7.69 4.13
N LEU A 206 -14.96 -6.98 3.53
CA LEU A 206 -13.53 -7.05 3.88
C LEU A 206 -12.96 -5.66 4.07
N ALA A 207 -12.29 -5.41 5.20
CA ALA A 207 -11.38 -4.28 5.37
C ALA A 207 -9.92 -4.77 5.35
N VAL A 208 -9.02 -3.89 4.88
CA VAL A 208 -7.58 -4.12 4.84
C VAL A 208 -6.89 -3.03 5.65
N ASN A 209 -6.03 -3.44 6.59
CA ASN A 209 -5.18 -2.51 7.34
C ASN A 209 -3.72 -2.78 7.01
N ALA A 210 -2.93 -1.72 6.84
CA ALA A 210 -1.52 -1.81 6.53
C ALA A 210 -0.69 -0.91 7.46
N PHE A 211 0.51 -1.37 7.80
CA PHE A 211 1.47 -0.60 8.59
C PHE A 211 2.74 -0.34 7.80
N TYR A 212 3.09 0.94 7.70
CA TYR A 212 4.35 1.42 7.20
C TYR A 212 5.14 2.08 8.32
N ALA A 213 6.40 1.69 8.54
CA ALA A 213 7.28 2.39 9.47
C ALA A 213 7.57 3.83 8.98
N THR A 214 7.83 3.93 7.68
CA THR A 214 8.05 5.20 6.98
C THR A 214 7.46 5.10 5.58
N GLN A 215 6.86 6.18 5.08
CA GLN A 215 6.32 6.23 3.72
C GLN A 215 6.72 7.54 3.02
N GLN A 216 6.93 7.47 1.71
CA GLN A 216 7.23 8.61 0.84
C GLN A 216 5.95 9.04 0.11
N LEU A 217 5.35 10.15 0.53
CA LEU A 217 4.03 10.54 0.06
C LEU A 217 4.00 10.81 -1.45
N PHE A 218 4.95 11.59 -1.98
CA PHE A 218 4.98 11.91 -3.40
C PHE A 218 5.31 10.70 -4.27
N VAL A 219 6.39 9.99 -3.95
CA VAL A 219 6.95 8.98 -4.87
C VAL A 219 6.26 7.63 -4.78
N LYS A 220 5.66 7.29 -3.61
CA LYS A 220 5.21 5.93 -3.33
C LYS A 220 3.78 5.82 -2.81
N ALA A 221 3.31 6.74 -1.96
CA ALA A 221 2.11 6.49 -1.16
C ALA A 221 0.85 6.23 -2.00
N TYR A 222 0.62 7.01 -3.06
CA TYR A 222 -0.54 6.78 -3.93
C TYR A 222 -0.54 5.37 -4.53
N GLY A 223 0.61 4.95 -5.08
CA GLY A 223 0.77 3.61 -5.63
C GLY A 223 0.64 2.51 -4.58
N ASN A 224 1.13 2.77 -3.36
CA ASN A 224 0.97 1.85 -2.24
C ASN A 224 -0.50 1.67 -1.86
N TYR A 225 -1.26 2.75 -1.73
CA TYR A 225 -2.70 2.68 -1.42
C TYR A 225 -3.47 1.93 -2.50
N LEU A 226 -3.18 2.22 -3.77
CA LEU A 226 -3.77 1.51 -4.91
C LEU A 226 -3.39 0.02 -4.92
N GLY A 227 -2.13 -0.30 -4.60
CA GLY A 227 -1.65 -1.68 -4.50
C GLY A 227 -2.33 -2.46 -3.37
N LEU A 228 -2.52 -1.83 -2.21
CA LEU A 228 -3.24 -2.41 -1.08
C LEU A 228 -4.72 -2.63 -1.40
N ALA A 229 -5.36 -1.68 -2.10
CA ALA A 229 -6.74 -1.82 -2.54
C ALA A 229 -6.91 -2.99 -3.52
N ARG A 230 -5.99 -3.14 -4.49
CA ARG A 230 -5.96 -4.28 -5.42
C ARG A 230 -5.73 -5.62 -4.72
N LEU A 231 -4.83 -5.65 -3.74
CA LEU A 231 -4.59 -6.83 -2.90
C LEU A 231 -5.85 -7.20 -2.09
N GLY A 232 -6.54 -6.20 -1.54
CA GLY A 232 -7.81 -6.39 -0.84
C GLY A 232 -8.90 -6.91 -1.76
N ALA A 233 -9.03 -6.36 -2.97
CA ALA A 233 -9.99 -6.82 -3.98
C ALA A 233 -9.73 -8.28 -4.39
N PHE A 234 -8.46 -8.63 -4.64
CA PHE A 234 -8.06 -10.01 -4.91
C PHE A 234 -8.44 -10.95 -3.77
N PHE A 235 -8.11 -10.60 -2.53
CA PHE A 235 -8.43 -11.43 -1.37
C PHE A 235 -9.95 -11.58 -1.19
N ALA A 236 -10.70 -10.50 -1.36
CA ALA A 236 -12.16 -10.48 -1.28
C ALA A 236 -12.79 -11.38 -2.36
N GLU A 237 -12.35 -11.24 -3.62
CA GLU A 237 -12.80 -12.11 -4.74
C GLU A 237 -12.56 -13.59 -4.43
N GLN A 238 -11.36 -13.94 -3.93
CA GLN A 238 -11.00 -15.34 -3.62
C GLN A 238 -11.75 -15.91 -2.40
N THR A 239 -12.33 -15.06 -1.58
CA THR A 239 -13.04 -15.47 -0.35
C THR A 239 -14.54 -15.23 -0.39
N GLY A 240 -15.06 -14.64 -1.47
CA GLY A 240 -16.50 -14.32 -1.63
C GLY A 240 -16.94 -13.12 -0.79
N LEU A 241 -16.03 -12.19 -0.49
CA LEU A 241 -16.28 -10.96 0.26
C LEU A 241 -16.23 -9.73 -0.67
N THR A 242 -16.74 -8.59 -0.19
CA THR A 242 -16.66 -7.31 -0.89
C THR A 242 -15.69 -6.37 -0.16
N PRO A 243 -14.68 -5.79 -0.83
CA PRO A 243 -13.78 -4.83 -0.20
C PRO A 243 -14.53 -3.52 0.08
N VAL A 244 -14.40 -2.99 1.30
CA VAL A 244 -15.11 -1.78 1.74
C VAL A 244 -14.20 -0.73 2.34
N ARG A 245 -12.98 -1.08 2.73
CA ARG A 245 -12.04 -0.14 3.36
C ARG A 245 -10.60 -0.60 3.19
N VAL A 246 -9.73 0.35 2.92
CA VAL A 246 -8.28 0.22 3.11
C VAL A 246 -7.83 1.31 4.06
N THR A 247 -7.24 0.92 5.20
CA THR A 247 -6.63 1.86 6.16
C THR A 247 -5.13 1.63 6.18
N CYS A 248 -4.36 2.69 6.01
CA CYS A 248 -2.92 2.69 6.07
C CYS A 248 -2.44 3.58 7.21
N PHE A 249 -1.68 3.00 8.13
CA PHE A 249 -0.95 3.73 9.15
C PHE A 249 0.50 3.89 8.72
N ALA A 250 0.98 5.13 8.62
CA ALA A 250 2.37 5.46 8.39
C ALA A 250 2.95 6.11 9.65
N GLY A 251 3.92 5.45 10.30
CA GLY A 251 4.59 5.99 11.47
C GLY A 251 5.26 7.34 11.18
N VAL A 252 5.84 7.45 9.99
CA VAL A 252 6.39 8.71 9.46
C VAL A 252 5.99 8.83 8.00
N GLU A 253 5.15 9.80 7.67
CA GLU A 253 4.83 10.17 6.30
C GLU A 253 5.60 11.42 5.91
N LYS A 254 6.40 11.36 4.84
CA LYS A 254 7.28 12.46 4.45
C LYS A 254 7.39 12.66 2.94
N LEU A 255 7.77 13.89 2.58
CA LEU A 255 8.00 14.28 1.19
C LEU A 255 9.50 14.15 0.86
N ASP A 256 10.04 12.91 0.91
CA ASP A 256 11.49 12.66 0.82
C ASP A 256 12.14 13.16 -0.46
N GLN A 257 11.49 12.95 -1.58
CA GLN A 257 11.95 13.42 -2.87
C GLN A 257 10.99 14.51 -3.34
N ARG A 258 11.24 15.72 -2.85
CA ARG A 258 10.41 16.87 -3.20
C ARG A 258 10.42 17.05 -4.72
N PRO A 259 9.24 17.13 -5.37
CA PRO A 259 9.18 17.37 -6.81
C PRO A 259 9.92 18.66 -7.16
N ALA A 260 10.67 18.65 -8.26
CA ALA A 260 11.26 19.85 -8.78
C ALA A 260 10.19 20.91 -9.10
N CYS A 261 10.47 22.15 -8.78
CA CYS A 261 9.58 23.26 -9.14
C CYS A 261 9.48 23.34 -10.66
N GLY A 262 8.25 23.38 -11.19
CA GLY A 262 8.02 23.44 -12.63
C GLY A 262 6.54 23.27 -12.98
N PRO A 263 6.20 23.30 -14.28
CA PRO A 263 4.83 23.21 -14.76
C PRO A 263 4.11 21.92 -14.29
N ALA A 264 4.80 20.79 -14.26
CA ALA A 264 4.23 19.51 -13.84
C ALA A 264 3.82 19.53 -12.36
N LEU A 265 4.63 20.09 -11.46
CA LEU A 265 4.27 20.26 -10.06
C LEU A 265 3.12 21.25 -9.91
N GLY A 266 3.13 22.35 -10.67
CA GLY A 266 2.03 23.33 -10.66
C GLY A 266 0.69 22.69 -11.06
N ALA A 267 0.69 21.87 -12.12
CA ALA A 267 -0.48 21.14 -12.58
C ALA A 267 -0.97 20.13 -11.52
N LEU A 268 -0.07 19.40 -10.87
CA LEU A 268 -0.40 18.45 -9.81
C LEU A 268 -1.04 19.16 -8.60
N ILE A 269 -0.46 20.28 -8.16
CA ILE A 269 -1.01 21.07 -7.05
C ILE A 269 -2.40 21.61 -7.41
N ALA A 270 -2.59 22.08 -8.66
CA ALA A 270 -3.89 22.57 -9.13
C ALA A 270 -4.94 21.46 -9.14
N ALA A 271 -4.62 20.28 -9.68
CA ALA A 271 -5.51 19.12 -9.68
C ALA A 271 -5.86 18.66 -8.24
N ALA A 272 -4.87 18.57 -7.35
CA ALA A 272 -5.07 18.21 -5.96
C ALA A 272 -5.98 19.20 -5.22
N ARG A 273 -5.83 20.50 -5.45
CA ARG A 273 -6.70 21.54 -4.87
C ARG A 273 -8.12 21.44 -5.40
N ALA A 274 -8.28 21.26 -6.71
CA ALA A 274 -9.59 21.16 -7.35
C ALA A 274 -10.42 20.01 -6.77
N VAL A 275 -9.83 18.80 -6.66
CA VAL A 275 -10.53 17.63 -6.15
C VAL A 275 -10.88 17.77 -4.66
N VAL A 276 -9.99 18.36 -3.85
CA VAL A 276 -10.25 18.59 -2.41
C VAL A 276 -11.32 19.66 -2.20
N CYS A 277 -11.37 20.70 -3.04
CA CYS A 277 -12.42 21.71 -2.98
C CYS A 277 -13.78 21.16 -3.43
N GLY A 278 -13.81 20.36 -4.51
CA GLY A 278 -15.04 19.70 -5.00
C GLY A 278 -15.65 18.76 -3.96
N ALA A 279 -14.84 17.94 -3.32
CA ALA A 279 -15.29 16.99 -2.29
C ALA A 279 -15.92 17.68 -1.05
N ARG A 280 -15.59 18.96 -0.77
CA ARG A 280 -16.21 19.73 0.32
C ARG A 280 -17.64 20.19 -0.02
N HIS A 281 -17.97 20.31 -1.28
CA HIS A 281 -19.32 20.74 -1.73
C HIS A 281 -20.29 19.56 -1.81
N ASP A 282 -19.81 18.35 -2.05
CA ASP A 282 -20.62 17.13 -2.15
C ASP A 282 -20.88 16.47 -0.76
N GLY A 283 -20.15 16.87 0.26
CA GLY A 283 -20.34 16.43 1.64
C GLY A 283 -21.52 17.17 2.27
N GLY A 284 -22.74 16.67 2.04
CA GLY A 284 -23.96 17.18 2.69
C GLY A 284 -23.83 17.29 4.20
N ALA A 285 -24.59 18.23 4.79
CA ALA A 285 -24.65 18.53 6.20
C ALA A 285 -24.71 17.26 7.07
N PRO A 286 -24.09 17.27 8.27
CA PRO A 286 -24.19 16.14 9.18
C PRO A 286 -25.66 15.89 9.51
N PRO A 287 -26.10 14.62 9.65
CA PRO A 287 -27.46 14.34 10.06
C PRO A 287 -27.71 14.99 11.42
N ASN A 288 -28.78 15.78 11.51
CA ASN A 288 -29.28 16.30 12.77
C ASN A 288 -29.48 15.13 13.73
N LEU A 289 -28.71 15.10 14.80
CA LEU A 289 -28.92 14.24 15.96
C LEU A 289 -29.89 14.95 16.91
N ASP A 290 -31.13 15.15 16.45
CA ASP A 290 -32.27 15.48 17.29
C ASP A 290 -33.36 14.45 17.08
N GLY A 291 -33.44 13.52 18.06
CA GLY A 291 -34.44 12.47 18.08
C GLY A 291 -34.15 11.44 19.20
#